data_f3e4816f1d4124ed2ccfbfb3eab252a9
#
_entry.id   f3e4816f1d4124ed2ccfbfb3eab252a9
#
_cell.length_a   1.000
_cell.length_b   1.000
_cell.length_c   1.000
_cell.angle_alpha   90.00
_cell.angle_beta   90.00
_cell.angle_gamma   90.00
#
_symmetry.space_group_name_H-M   'P 1'
#
loop_
_entity.id
_entity.type
_entity.pdbx_description
1 polymer ?
#
loop_
_entity_poly.entity_id
_entity_poly.type
_entity_poly.pdbx_seq_one_letter_code
_entity_poly.pdbx_strand_id
1 'polypeptide(L)'
;NPRGDKSAQINTDQVITQERNTLSKNYQSINLDGMDRMDERSEYEEIIKENLDYDILCQDPKFDKDRFREIMDIMLDAVCSTAPTIRINGEDMPQQVVKSRFLKLNSSHIEYVLEAMNKNPSDIRNIRAYLLTALYNASLTIDNYYSALVNHDFYRQDRSAGSKKPKS
;
A
#
# COMPACT_ATOMS: atom_id res chain seq x y z
N ASN A 1 -56.91 31.27 19.20
CA ASN A 1 -56.10 30.04 19.27
C ASN A 1 -55.34 29.82 17.97
N PRO A 2 -54.05 30.14 17.87
CA PRO A 2 -53.25 29.75 16.72
C PRO A 2 -52.53 28.45 17.06
N ARG A 3 -52.80 27.42 16.29
CA ARG A 3 -52.04 26.16 16.31
C ARG A 3 -50.74 26.37 15.56
N GLY A 4 -49.61 26.28 16.27
CA GLY A 4 -48.29 26.29 15.66
C GLY A 4 -48.00 24.95 14.98
N ASP A 5 -47.77 25.06 13.69
CA ASP A 5 -47.26 24.01 12.84
C ASP A 5 -45.74 23.81 13.16
N LYS A 6 -45.42 22.73 13.80
CA LYS A 6 -44.02 22.29 13.96
C LYS A 6 -43.67 21.38 12.77
N SER A 7 -43.19 21.98 11.70
CA SER A 7 -42.52 21.22 10.64
C SER A 7 -41.20 20.68 11.20
N ALA A 8 -41.10 19.36 11.30
CA ALA A 8 -39.90 18.69 11.63
C ALA A 8 -38.89 18.82 10.47
N GLN A 9 -37.88 19.63 10.66
CA GLN A 9 -36.74 19.65 9.76
C GLN A 9 -35.95 18.35 9.97
N ILE A 10 -35.97 17.51 8.95
CA ILE A 10 -35.10 16.32 8.88
C ILE A 10 -33.71 16.84 8.57
N ASN A 11 -32.82 16.74 9.56
CA ASN A 11 -31.41 17.11 9.41
C ASN A 11 -30.72 16.09 8.51
N THR A 12 -30.61 16.43 7.24
CA THR A 12 -29.90 15.62 6.22
C THR A 12 -28.39 15.58 6.48
N ASP A 13 -27.84 16.42 7.36
CA ASP A 13 -26.42 16.49 7.67
C ASP A 13 -25.92 15.36 8.59
N GLN A 14 -26.80 14.64 9.27
CA GLN A 14 -26.41 13.53 10.14
C GLN A 14 -26.20 12.21 9.38
N VAL A 15 -26.74 12.05 8.19
CA VAL A 15 -26.64 10.79 7.42
C VAL A 15 -25.30 10.70 6.67
N ILE A 16 -24.77 11.83 6.24
CA ILE A 16 -23.51 11.88 5.45
C ILE A 16 -22.28 11.67 6.32
N THR A 17 -22.36 11.96 7.63
CA THR A 17 -21.23 11.81 8.55
C THR A 17 -21.02 10.37 9.02
N GLN A 18 -22.02 9.50 8.91
CA GLN A 18 -21.91 8.10 9.35
C GLN A 18 -21.20 7.19 8.33
N GLU A 19 -21.33 7.45 7.04
CA GLU A 19 -20.67 6.62 6.03
C GLU A 19 -19.16 6.87 5.90
N ARG A 20 -18.69 8.08 6.23
CA ARG A 20 -17.25 8.38 6.25
C ARG A 20 -16.52 7.83 7.48
N ASN A 21 -17.25 7.54 8.55
CA ASN A 21 -16.68 7.03 9.81
C ASN A 21 -16.50 5.52 9.82
N THR A 22 -17.14 4.76 8.93
CA THR A 22 -17.03 3.30 8.91
C THR A 22 -15.71 2.82 8.31
N LEU A 23 -15.14 3.54 7.35
CA LEU A 23 -13.83 3.22 6.79
C LEU A 23 -12.66 3.64 7.69
N SER A 24 -12.86 4.68 8.53
CA SER A 24 -11.83 5.14 9.46
C SER A 24 -11.82 4.37 10.79
N LYS A 25 -12.91 3.72 11.16
CA LYS A 25 -13.01 2.97 12.43
C LYS A 25 -12.31 1.64 12.43
N ASN A 26 -12.03 1.06 11.25
CA ASN A 26 -11.31 -0.22 11.17
C ASN A 26 -9.82 -0.13 11.47
N TYR A 27 -9.24 1.07 11.48
CA TYR A 27 -7.81 1.27 11.75
C TYR A 27 -7.49 1.90 13.11
N GLN A 28 -8.50 2.36 13.86
CA GLN A 28 -8.27 3.15 15.08
C GLN A 28 -8.60 2.47 16.41
N SER A 29 -9.13 1.25 16.41
CA SER A 29 -9.56 0.65 17.68
C SER A 29 -9.34 -0.85 17.76
N ILE A 30 -8.08 -1.26 17.66
CA ILE A 30 -7.66 -2.50 18.32
C ILE A 30 -7.16 -2.06 19.71
N ASN A 31 -8.10 -1.94 20.65
CA ASN A 31 -7.78 -1.80 22.08
C ASN A 31 -7.24 -3.14 22.56
N LEU A 32 -5.93 -3.25 22.60
CA LEU A 32 -5.16 -4.42 23.00
C LEU A 32 -4.91 -4.41 24.51
N ASP A 33 -5.95 -4.40 25.29
CA ASP A 33 -5.85 -4.83 26.70
C ASP A 33 -6.28 -6.31 26.74
N GLY A 34 -5.31 -7.21 26.60
CA GLY A 34 -5.46 -8.62 26.93
C GLY A 34 -5.66 -9.60 25.78
N MET A 35 -5.61 -9.19 24.52
CA MET A 35 -5.62 -10.13 23.38
C MET A 35 -4.23 -10.68 23.10
N ASP A 36 -4.15 -11.97 22.87
CA ASP A 36 -2.93 -12.68 22.55
C ASP A 36 -2.27 -12.06 21.30
N ARG A 37 -0.95 -11.82 21.32
CA ARG A 37 -0.19 -11.25 20.20
C ARG A 37 -0.32 -12.04 18.89
N MET A 38 -0.74 -13.30 19.01
CA MET A 38 -1.01 -14.15 17.84
C MET A 38 -2.29 -13.73 17.13
N ASP A 39 -3.32 -13.30 17.86
CA ASP A 39 -4.57 -12.81 17.28
C ASP A 39 -4.34 -11.48 16.54
N GLU A 40 -3.55 -10.57 17.12
CA GLU A 40 -3.18 -9.30 16.49
C GLU A 40 -2.41 -9.50 15.18
N ARG A 41 -1.40 -10.41 15.18
CA ARG A 41 -0.63 -10.71 13.98
C ARG A 41 -1.51 -11.31 12.89
N SER A 42 -2.44 -12.17 13.25
CA SER A 42 -3.39 -12.79 12.32
C SER A 42 -4.33 -11.75 11.70
N GLU A 43 -4.82 -10.81 12.49
CA GLU A 43 -5.66 -9.71 11.99
C GLU A 43 -4.92 -8.83 10.98
N TYR A 44 -3.68 -8.44 11.30
CA TYR A 44 -2.86 -7.67 10.35
C TYR A 44 -2.49 -8.47 9.10
N GLU A 45 -2.30 -9.78 9.21
CA GLU A 45 -2.05 -10.64 8.07
C GLU A 45 -3.23 -10.62 7.09
N GLU A 46 -4.46 -10.73 7.59
CA GLU A 46 -5.66 -10.68 6.75
C GLU A 46 -5.83 -9.29 6.11
N ILE A 47 -5.62 -8.21 6.85
CA ILE A 47 -5.66 -6.83 6.31
C ILE A 47 -4.62 -6.65 5.19
N ILE A 48 -3.41 -7.14 5.38
CA ILE A 48 -2.34 -7.04 4.38
C ILE A 48 -2.67 -7.89 3.16
N LYS A 49 -3.17 -9.11 3.33
CA LYS A 49 -3.59 -9.97 2.22
C LYS A 49 -4.68 -9.31 1.37
N GLU A 50 -5.68 -8.71 2.02
CA GLU A 50 -6.75 -7.99 1.34
C GLU A 50 -6.21 -6.78 0.56
N ASN A 51 -5.38 -5.95 1.19
CA ASN A 51 -4.80 -4.77 0.55
C ASN A 51 -3.89 -5.11 -0.64
N LEU A 52 -3.23 -6.25 -0.58
CA LEU A 52 -2.30 -6.70 -1.62
C LEU A 52 -2.95 -7.57 -2.71
N ASP A 53 -4.27 -7.80 -2.65
CA ASP A 53 -4.97 -8.70 -3.58
C ASP A 53 -4.33 -10.10 -3.64
N TYR A 54 -3.96 -10.64 -2.47
CA TYR A 54 -3.18 -11.88 -2.33
C TYR A 54 -3.73 -13.03 -3.16
N ASP A 55 -5.04 -13.28 -3.08
CA ASP A 55 -5.69 -14.39 -3.76
C ASP A 55 -5.64 -14.23 -5.29
N ILE A 56 -5.70 -12.99 -5.78
CA ILE A 56 -5.62 -12.68 -7.21
C ILE A 56 -4.20 -12.90 -7.71
N LEU A 57 -3.20 -12.35 -7.01
CA LEU A 57 -1.79 -12.50 -7.37
C LEU A 57 -1.34 -13.97 -7.35
N CYS A 58 -1.84 -14.76 -6.39
CA CYS A 58 -1.52 -16.18 -6.29
C CYS A 58 -2.13 -17.05 -7.41
N GLN A 59 -3.07 -16.53 -8.20
CA GLN A 59 -3.62 -17.23 -9.36
C GLN A 59 -2.71 -17.13 -10.59
N ASP A 60 -1.85 -16.13 -10.67
CA ASP A 60 -0.88 -16.01 -11.76
C ASP A 60 0.25 -17.04 -11.59
N PRO A 61 0.40 -18.00 -12.54
CA PRO A 61 1.45 -19.01 -12.48
C PRO A 61 2.87 -18.43 -12.64
N LYS A 62 3.00 -17.20 -13.16
CA LYS A 62 4.28 -16.50 -13.29
C LYS A 62 4.68 -15.73 -12.05
N PHE A 63 3.77 -15.60 -11.10
CA PHE A 63 3.99 -14.85 -9.88
C PHE A 63 4.87 -15.65 -8.89
N ASP A 64 5.94 -15.03 -8.41
CA ASP A 64 6.83 -15.62 -7.42
C ASP A 64 6.20 -15.60 -6.02
N LYS A 65 5.46 -16.67 -5.70
CA LYS A 65 4.74 -16.81 -4.43
C LYS A 65 5.66 -16.87 -3.22
N ASP A 66 6.84 -17.42 -3.36
CA ASP A 66 7.78 -17.54 -2.26
C ASP A 66 8.38 -16.18 -1.90
N ARG A 67 8.72 -15.40 -2.90
CA ARG A 67 9.18 -14.03 -2.74
C ARG A 67 8.08 -13.13 -2.15
N PHE A 68 6.87 -13.32 -2.60
CA PHE A 68 5.73 -12.56 -2.08
C PHE A 68 5.46 -12.88 -0.61
N ARG A 69 5.55 -14.15 -0.21
CA ARG A 69 5.43 -14.55 1.18
C ARG A 69 6.52 -13.93 2.05
N GLU A 70 7.77 -13.90 1.57
CA GLU A 70 8.87 -13.22 2.25
C GLU A 70 8.59 -11.72 2.47
N ILE A 71 8.05 -11.05 1.45
CA ILE A 71 7.63 -9.64 1.55
C ILE A 71 6.53 -9.47 2.61
N MET A 72 5.51 -10.32 2.60
CA MET A 72 4.45 -10.29 3.60
C MET A 72 4.96 -10.48 5.02
N ASP A 73 5.86 -11.42 5.23
CA ASP A 73 6.47 -11.68 6.56
C ASP A 73 7.25 -10.45 7.05
N ILE A 74 7.99 -9.78 6.16
CA ILE A 74 8.71 -8.55 6.48
C ILE A 74 7.74 -7.41 6.83
N MET A 75 6.64 -7.28 6.10
CA MET A 75 5.61 -6.28 6.39
C MET A 75 4.95 -6.55 7.74
N LEU A 76 4.57 -7.80 8.02
CA LEU A 76 3.97 -8.21 9.29
C LEU A 76 4.89 -7.96 10.47
N ASP A 77 6.16 -8.31 10.33
CA ASP A 77 7.16 -8.06 11.38
C ASP A 77 7.30 -6.57 11.70
N ALA A 78 7.26 -5.72 10.69
CA ALA A 78 7.34 -4.27 10.88
C ALA A 78 6.04 -3.69 11.47
N VAL A 79 4.87 -4.16 11.01
CA VAL A 79 3.55 -3.70 11.49
C VAL A 79 3.31 -4.12 12.93
N CYS A 80 3.68 -5.35 13.30
CA CYS A 80 3.50 -5.92 14.64
C CYS A 80 4.68 -5.64 15.59
N SER A 81 5.70 -4.89 15.16
CA SER A 81 6.86 -4.58 15.98
C SER A 81 6.48 -3.73 17.19
N THR A 82 6.98 -4.13 18.36
CA THR A 82 6.85 -3.37 19.62
C THR A 82 8.02 -2.41 19.85
N ALA A 83 9.04 -2.43 18.98
CA ALA A 83 10.14 -1.48 19.04
C ALA A 83 9.65 -0.06 18.73
N PRO A 84 10.16 0.98 19.40
CA PRO A 84 9.76 2.36 19.16
C PRO A 84 10.14 2.85 17.76
N THR A 85 11.19 2.29 17.18
CA THR A 85 11.71 2.64 15.85
C THR A 85 12.05 1.39 15.05
N ILE A 86 12.03 1.55 13.72
CA ILE A 86 12.50 0.55 12.75
C ILE A 86 13.56 1.21 11.88
N ARG A 87 14.69 0.51 11.70
CA ARG A 87 15.79 1.01 10.89
C ARG A 87 15.49 0.85 9.40
N ILE A 88 15.35 1.97 8.72
CA ILE A 88 15.08 2.07 7.28
C ILE A 88 16.19 2.90 6.63
N ASN A 89 16.89 2.33 5.66
CA ASN A 89 17.97 3.02 4.93
C ASN A 89 19.02 3.69 5.86
N GLY A 90 19.33 3.04 6.98
CA GLY A 90 20.30 3.58 7.94
C GLY A 90 19.75 4.60 8.94
N GLU A 91 18.50 5.00 8.84
CA GLU A 91 17.83 5.93 9.75
C GLU A 91 16.80 5.20 10.63
N ASP A 92 16.62 5.67 11.84
CA ASP A 92 15.64 5.11 12.78
C ASP A 92 14.29 5.82 12.61
N MET A 93 13.37 5.16 11.91
CA MET A 93 12.03 5.69 11.64
C MET A 93 11.06 5.28 12.74
N PRO A 94 10.16 6.16 13.22
CA PRO A 94 9.14 5.80 14.18
C PRO A 94 8.30 4.61 13.68
N GLN A 95 8.12 3.58 14.53
CA GLN A 95 7.39 2.37 14.15
C GLN A 95 5.98 2.68 13.63
N GLN A 96 5.27 3.63 14.25
CA GLN A 96 3.91 4.01 13.84
C GLN A 96 3.87 4.61 12.43
N VAL A 97 4.93 5.30 11.99
CA VAL A 97 5.05 5.83 10.64
C VAL A 97 5.23 4.69 9.65
N VAL A 98 6.12 3.73 9.95
CA VAL A 98 6.36 2.55 9.11
C VAL A 98 5.07 1.72 9.00
N LYS A 99 4.41 1.44 10.12
CA LYS A 99 3.13 0.73 10.18
C LYS A 99 2.07 1.39 9.29
N SER A 100 1.86 2.69 9.46
CA SER A 100 0.89 3.46 8.66
C SER A 100 1.17 3.40 7.16
N ARG A 101 2.44 3.42 6.75
CA ARG A 101 2.83 3.32 5.34
C ARG A 101 2.63 1.92 4.79
N PHE A 102 3.03 0.90 5.54
CA PHE A 102 2.91 -0.49 5.10
C PHE A 102 1.46 -0.94 4.95
N LEU A 103 0.56 -0.49 5.83
CA LEU A 103 -0.87 -0.77 5.72
C LEU A 103 -1.57 -0.06 4.55
N LYS A 104 -0.90 0.86 3.86
CA LYS A 104 -1.41 1.52 2.65
C LYS A 104 -0.85 0.94 1.36
N LEU A 105 0.09 0.00 1.44
CA LEU A 105 0.64 -0.67 0.27
C LEU A 105 -0.45 -1.54 -0.39
N ASN A 106 -0.42 -1.59 -1.72
CA ASN A 106 -1.29 -2.43 -2.53
C ASN A 106 -0.46 -3.29 -3.50
N SER A 107 -1.12 -4.12 -4.29
CA SER A 107 -0.50 -5.00 -5.27
C SER A 107 0.48 -4.29 -6.21
N SER A 108 0.14 -3.09 -6.70
CA SER A 108 1.01 -2.32 -7.60
C SER A 108 2.33 -1.92 -6.95
N HIS A 109 2.34 -1.61 -5.66
CA HIS A 109 3.57 -1.33 -4.91
C HIS A 109 4.47 -2.57 -4.81
N ILE A 110 3.87 -3.74 -4.60
CA ILE A 110 4.63 -5.00 -4.52
C ILE A 110 5.21 -5.37 -5.87
N GLU A 111 4.45 -5.26 -6.95
CA GLU A 111 4.94 -5.48 -8.31
C GLU A 111 6.11 -4.55 -8.63
N TYR A 112 6.00 -3.27 -8.28
CA TYR A 112 7.08 -2.29 -8.43
C TYR A 112 8.36 -2.71 -7.68
N VAL A 113 8.24 -3.15 -6.43
CA VAL A 113 9.38 -3.61 -5.62
C VAL A 113 10.01 -4.86 -6.21
N LEU A 114 9.19 -5.82 -6.65
CA LEU A 114 9.67 -7.06 -7.30
C LEU A 114 10.39 -6.76 -8.61
N GLU A 115 9.86 -5.87 -9.42
CA GLU A 115 10.50 -5.44 -10.67
C GLU A 115 11.85 -4.76 -10.40
N ALA A 116 11.93 -3.88 -9.41
CA ALA A 116 13.17 -3.23 -9.02
C ALA A 116 14.23 -4.24 -8.54
N MET A 117 13.84 -5.26 -7.78
CA MET A 117 14.72 -6.35 -7.36
C MET A 117 15.26 -7.14 -8.55
N ASN A 118 14.41 -7.48 -9.51
CA ASN A 118 14.79 -8.27 -10.67
C ASN A 118 15.77 -7.53 -11.59
N LYS A 119 15.73 -6.20 -11.60
CA LYS A 119 16.65 -5.37 -12.37
C LYS A 119 18.07 -5.31 -11.77
N ASN A 120 18.20 -5.49 -10.45
CA ASN A 120 19.47 -5.33 -9.73
C ASN A 120 19.76 -6.49 -8.76
N PRO A 121 19.83 -7.76 -9.23
CA PRO A 121 19.93 -8.92 -8.34
C PRO A 121 21.28 -9.07 -7.64
N SER A 122 22.35 -8.51 -8.21
CA SER A 122 23.73 -8.73 -7.72
C SER A 122 24.16 -7.81 -6.59
N ASP A 123 23.47 -6.71 -6.35
CA ASP A 123 23.86 -5.69 -5.38
C ASP A 123 23.20 -5.84 -4.00
N ILE A 124 22.28 -6.79 -3.86
CA ILE A 124 21.51 -6.97 -2.62
C ILE A 124 22.27 -7.88 -1.67
N ARG A 125 23.02 -7.30 -0.73
CA ARG A 125 23.73 -8.04 0.33
C ARG A 125 22.83 -8.44 1.49
N ASN A 126 21.84 -7.60 1.82
CA ASN A 126 20.87 -7.84 2.88
C ASN A 126 19.46 -7.63 2.32
N ILE A 127 18.82 -8.73 1.94
CA ILE A 127 17.51 -8.71 1.30
C ILE A 127 16.42 -8.11 2.20
N ARG A 128 16.46 -8.39 3.50
CA ARG A 128 15.50 -7.86 4.46
C ARG A 128 15.60 -6.33 4.57
N ALA A 129 16.80 -5.81 4.73
CA ALA A 129 17.04 -4.36 4.82
C ALA A 129 16.65 -3.65 3.50
N TYR A 130 16.97 -4.28 2.36
CA TYR A 130 16.57 -3.79 1.04
C TYR A 130 15.05 -3.73 0.92
N LEU A 131 14.34 -4.81 1.23
CA LEU A 131 12.88 -4.88 1.12
C LEU A 131 12.19 -3.90 2.07
N LEU A 132 12.64 -3.77 3.31
CA LEU A 132 12.10 -2.75 4.23
C LEU A 132 12.22 -1.35 3.65
N THR A 133 13.37 -1.01 3.08
CA THR A 133 13.62 0.30 2.45
C THR A 133 12.78 0.48 1.18
N ALA A 134 12.74 -0.53 0.31
CA ALA A 134 12.00 -0.47 -0.95
C ALA A 134 10.50 -0.32 -0.72
N LEU A 135 9.92 -1.10 0.21
CA LEU A 135 8.51 -1.02 0.59
C LEU A 135 8.16 0.34 1.22
N TYR A 136 9.03 0.84 2.11
CA TYR A 136 8.83 2.14 2.73
C TYR A 136 8.80 3.27 1.71
N ASN A 137 9.69 3.22 0.72
CA ASN A 137 9.79 4.23 -0.32
C ASN A 137 8.73 4.05 -1.42
N ALA A 138 8.24 2.83 -1.67
CA ALA A 138 7.28 2.54 -2.72
C ALA A 138 6.04 3.43 -2.62
N SER A 139 5.49 3.62 -1.42
CA SER A 139 4.34 4.48 -1.19
C SER A 139 4.56 5.97 -1.52
N LEU A 140 5.83 6.39 -1.63
CA LEU A 140 6.20 7.78 -1.95
C LEU A 140 6.58 7.99 -3.42
N THR A 141 7.06 6.93 -4.07
CA THR A 141 7.71 7.03 -5.39
C THR A 141 6.90 6.43 -6.52
N ILE A 142 5.93 5.55 -6.22
CA ILE A 142 5.18 4.82 -7.23
C ILE A 142 4.44 5.73 -8.21
N ASP A 143 3.79 6.78 -7.72
CA ASP A 143 3.06 7.72 -8.57
C ASP A 143 3.99 8.45 -9.55
N ASN A 144 5.16 8.84 -9.07
CA ASN A 144 6.18 9.48 -9.89
C ASN A 144 6.76 8.51 -10.93
N TYR A 145 6.95 7.24 -10.56
CA TYR A 145 7.45 6.21 -11.45
C TYR A 145 6.48 5.94 -12.61
N TYR A 146 5.20 5.71 -12.30
CA TYR A 146 4.19 5.47 -13.35
C TYR A 146 3.95 6.71 -14.22
N SER A 147 3.97 7.90 -13.64
CA SER A 147 3.88 9.15 -14.43
C SER A 147 5.04 9.29 -15.39
N ALA A 148 6.25 8.94 -14.98
CA ALA A 148 7.43 8.96 -15.84
C ALA A 148 7.36 7.89 -16.95
N LEU A 149 6.86 6.68 -16.66
CA LEU A 149 6.64 5.63 -17.66
C LEU A 149 5.63 6.05 -18.73
N VAL A 150 4.48 6.56 -18.31
CA VAL A 150 3.43 7.03 -19.21
C VAL A 150 3.98 8.13 -20.13
N ASN A 151 4.67 9.11 -19.59
CA ASN A 151 5.29 10.18 -20.37
C ASN A 151 6.33 9.64 -21.35
N HIS A 152 7.17 8.69 -20.94
CA HIS A 152 8.15 8.05 -21.82
C HIS A 152 7.50 7.32 -22.99
N ASP A 153 6.41 6.60 -22.76
CA ASP A 153 5.71 5.86 -23.80
C ASP A 153 4.99 6.79 -24.79
N PHE A 154 4.42 7.90 -24.33
CA PHE A 154 3.87 8.93 -25.21
C PHE A 154 4.95 9.53 -26.14
N TYR A 155 6.11 9.90 -25.61
CA TYR A 155 7.21 10.43 -26.42
C TYR A 155 7.79 9.41 -27.43
N ARG A 156 7.67 8.14 -27.13
CA ARG A 156 8.13 7.06 -28.01
C ARG A 156 7.17 6.86 -29.20
N GLN A 157 5.86 6.94 -28.94
CA GLN A 157 4.83 6.83 -29.99
C GLN A 157 4.90 8.00 -30.98
N ASP A 158 5.11 9.22 -30.51
CA ASP A 158 5.23 10.39 -31.37
C ASP A 158 6.45 10.31 -32.30
N ARG A 159 7.56 9.73 -31.85
CA ARG A 159 8.75 9.52 -32.70
C ARG A 159 8.55 8.45 -33.76
N SER A 160 7.73 7.44 -33.52
CA SER A 160 7.43 6.40 -34.49
C SER A 160 6.44 6.85 -35.57
N ALA A 161 5.57 7.80 -35.26
CA ALA A 161 4.61 8.36 -36.18
C ALA A 161 5.22 9.41 -37.14
N GLY A 162 6.35 10.04 -36.75
CA GLY A 162 6.98 11.13 -37.52
C GLY A 162 7.92 10.70 -38.66
N SER A 163 8.19 9.40 -38.87
CA SER A 163 9.20 8.95 -39.86
C SER A 163 8.64 8.42 -41.20
N LYS A 164 7.40 8.71 -41.54
CA LYS A 164 6.91 8.47 -42.90
C LYS A 164 7.16 9.72 -43.78
N LYS A 165 8.36 9.85 -44.33
CA LYS A 165 8.60 10.76 -45.49
C LYS A 165 7.87 10.24 -46.72
N PRO A 166 7.09 11.08 -47.43
CA PRO A 166 6.56 10.68 -48.70
C PRO A 166 7.72 10.60 -49.71
N LYS A 167 7.84 9.46 -50.39
CA LYS A 167 8.69 9.33 -51.56
C LYS A 167 7.99 10.02 -52.72
N SER A 168 8.59 11.07 -53.21
CA SER A 168 8.29 11.64 -54.55
C SER A 168 8.82 10.73 -55.61
#